data_aec7bd19ef2e6a9a74bac08796e48b2f
#
_entry.id   aec7bd19ef2e6a9a74bac08796e48b2f
#
_cell.length_a   1.000
_cell.length_b   1.000
_cell.length_c   1.000
_cell.angle_alpha   90.00
_cell.angle_beta   90.00
_cell.angle_gamma   90.00
#
_symmetry.space_group_name_H-M   'P 1'
#
loop_
_entity.id
_entity.type
_entity.pdbx_description
1 polymer ?
#
loop_
_entity_poly.entity_id
_entity_poly.type
_entity_poly.pdbx_seq_one_letter_code
_entity_poly.pdbx_strand_id
1 'polypeptide(L)'
;MAKGQEKIRPIVIGSTVTVIFLMIITLLSLASFQPRGSFGPVGVDKVYHVVAYFCLVFPVPLVRPRLTAWVVLGVIACGGLIELIQHLFGRQASLGDFVANGIGAIVGAVIARQLGLLLCWSGDLVIPPKISVVQK
;
A
#
# COMPACT_ATOMS: atom_id res chain seq x y z
N MET A 1 -14.24 -22.40 -19.72
CA MET A 1 -13.72 -22.21 -18.35
C MET A 1 -12.40 -21.41 -18.25
N ALA A 2 -11.61 -21.23 -19.31
CA ALA A 2 -10.30 -20.55 -19.27
C ALA A 2 -10.33 -19.01 -19.05
N LYS A 3 -11.34 -18.32 -19.56
CA LYS A 3 -11.45 -16.83 -19.47
C LYS A 3 -11.58 -16.26 -18.04
N GLY A 4 -12.02 -17.03 -17.06
CA GLY A 4 -12.16 -16.60 -15.68
C GLY A 4 -10.83 -16.58 -14.91
N GLN A 5 -9.94 -17.52 -15.22
CA GLN A 5 -8.64 -17.69 -14.57
C GLN A 5 -7.66 -16.55 -14.92
N GLU A 6 -7.71 -16.04 -16.14
CA GLU A 6 -6.83 -14.98 -16.61
C GLU A 6 -7.10 -13.62 -15.93
N LYS A 7 -8.35 -13.40 -15.49
CA LYS A 7 -8.79 -12.18 -14.80
C LYS A 7 -8.40 -12.10 -13.33
N ILE A 8 -8.18 -13.25 -12.69
CA ILE A 8 -7.93 -13.35 -11.24
C ILE A 8 -6.43 -13.19 -10.94
N ARG A 9 -5.56 -13.63 -11.84
CA ARG A 9 -4.11 -13.62 -11.64
C ARG A 9 -3.52 -12.27 -11.21
N PRO A 10 -3.80 -11.13 -11.87
CA PRO A 10 -3.17 -9.86 -11.51
C PRO A 10 -3.54 -9.39 -10.10
N ILE A 11 -4.82 -9.55 -9.70
CA ILE A 11 -5.25 -9.13 -8.36
C ILE A 11 -4.68 -10.03 -7.27
N VAL A 12 -4.57 -11.33 -7.52
CA VAL A 12 -3.95 -12.26 -6.58
C VAL A 12 -2.49 -11.90 -6.39
N ILE A 13 -1.75 -11.67 -7.48
CA ILE A 13 -0.34 -11.26 -7.41
C ILE A 13 -0.20 -9.92 -6.65
N GLY A 14 -0.98 -8.90 -7.02
CA GLY A 14 -0.94 -7.61 -6.36
C GLY A 14 -1.25 -7.70 -4.87
N SER A 15 -2.29 -8.44 -4.49
CA SER A 15 -2.64 -8.66 -3.08
C SER A 15 -1.57 -9.44 -2.33
N THR A 16 -1.01 -10.49 -2.94
CA THR A 16 0.07 -11.27 -2.33
C THR A 16 1.30 -10.41 -2.06
N VAL A 17 1.72 -9.59 -3.03
CA VAL A 17 2.84 -8.67 -2.87
C VAL A 17 2.55 -7.67 -1.75
N THR A 18 1.36 -7.08 -1.70
CA THR A 18 0.97 -6.15 -0.62
C THR A 18 1.01 -6.83 0.75
N VAL A 19 0.52 -8.07 0.87
CA VAL A 19 0.56 -8.82 2.14
C VAL A 19 2.01 -9.13 2.55
N ILE A 20 2.87 -9.52 1.61
CA ILE A 20 4.29 -9.75 1.89
C ILE A 20 4.96 -8.46 2.38
N PHE A 21 4.75 -7.33 1.70
CA PHE A 21 5.27 -6.03 2.16
C PHE A 21 4.76 -5.66 3.55
N LEU A 22 3.46 -5.87 3.82
CA LEU A 22 2.87 -5.62 5.14
C LEU A 22 3.54 -6.47 6.22
N MET A 23 3.77 -7.75 5.97
CA MET A 23 4.46 -8.63 6.90
C MET A 23 5.90 -8.16 7.16
N ILE A 24 6.64 -7.82 6.10
CA ILE A 24 8.02 -7.33 6.23
C ILE A 24 8.07 -6.03 7.03
N ILE A 25 7.20 -5.05 6.71
CA ILE A 25 7.15 -3.77 7.42
C ILE A 25 6.78 -3.99 8.89
N THR A 26 5.79 -4.85 9.17
CA THR A 26 5.38 -5.16 10.55
C THR A 26 6.53 -5.81 11.32
N LEU A 27 7.20 -6.81 10.75
CA LEU A 27 8.33 -7.49 11.38
C LEU A 27 9.48 -6.51 11.63
N LEU A 28 9.87 -5.70 10.65
CA LEU A 28 10.92 -4.70 10.80
C LEU A 28 10.52 -3.64 11.84
N SER A 29 9.28 -3.18 11.83
CA SER A 29 8.76 -2.21 12.79
C SER A 29 8.78 -2.73 14.23
N LEU A 30 8.44 -4.00 14.44
CA LEU A 30 8.44 -4.62 15.77
C LEU A 30 9.84 -5.09 16.20
N ALA A 31 10.66 -5.57 15.24
CA ALA A 31 12.01 -6.04 15.49
C ALA A 31 13.02 -4.90 15.66
N SER A 32 12.69 -3.67 15.27
CA SER A 32 13.59 -2.52 15.38
C SER A 32 13.85 -2.20 16.86
N PHE A 33 14.85 -2.88 17.41
CA PHE A 33 15.52 -2.50 18.63
C PHE A 33 16.31 -1.22 18.33
N GLN A 34 15.63 -0.07 18.34
CA GLN A 34 16.37 1.18 18.24
C GLN A 34 17.03 1.46 19.59
N PRO A 35 18.37 1.41 19.67
CA PRO A 35 19.06 2.04 20.78
C PRO A 35 18.63 3.52 20.78
N ARG A 36 18.40 4.09 21.97
CA ARG A 36 18.08 5.51 22.19
C ARG A 36 19.18 6.43 21.63
N GLY A 37 19.23 6.56 20.32
CA GLY A 37 20.13 7.43 19.58
C GLY A 37 19.73 7.40 18.13
N SER A 38 19.18 8.50 17.63
CA SER A 38 18.85 8.66 16.23
C SER A 38 20.10 8.50 15.38
N PHE A 39 20.25 7.35 14.72
CA PHE A 39 21.24 7.19 13.67
C PHE A 39 20.77 7.96 12.44
N GLY A 40 21.29 9.16 12.22
CA GLY A 40 21.05 9.95 11.01
C GLY A 40 20.52 11.36 11.29
N PRO A 41 20.48 12.20 10.27
CA PRO A 41 19.89 13.53 10.35
C PRO A 41 18.42 13.45 10.76
N VAL A 42 17.96 14.44 11.51
CA VAL A 42 16.54 14.55 11.94
C VAL A 42 15.60 14.42 10.74
N GLY A 43 14.70 13.43 10.77
CA GLY A 43 13.68 13.22 9.74
C GLY A 43 13.96 12.09 8.75
N VAL A 44 15.12 11.46 8.77
CA VAL A 44 15.43 10.30 7.90
C VAL A 44 14.51 9.11 8.19
N ASP A 45 14.13 8.91 9.45
CA ASP A 45 13.13 7.95 9.88
C ASP A 45 11.79 8.12 9.14
N LYS A 46 11.32 9.36 9.01
CA LYS A 46 10.06 9.68 8.30
C LYS A 46 10.12 9.38 6.81
N VAL A 47 11.30 9.57 6.19
CA VAL A 47 11.49 9.20 4.79
C VAL A 47 11.35 7.70 4.60
N TYR A 48 11.87 6.87 5.52
CA TYR A 48 11.67 5.42 5.46
C TYR A 48 10.19 5.04 5.57
N HIS A 49 9.44 5.70 6.46
CA HIS A 49 7.99 5.48 6.59
C HIS A 49 7.25 5.84 5.30
N VAL A 50 7.52 7.01 4.71
CA VAL A 50 6.92 7.42 3.44
C VAL A 50 7.21 6.40 2.33
N VAL A 51 8.46 5.99 2.16
CA VAL A 51 8.85 5.04 1.10
C VAL A 51 8.24 3.66 1.33
N ALA A 52 8.27 3.16 2.57
CA ALA A 52 7.71 1.86 2.91
C ALA A 52 6.21 1.79 2.62
N TYR A 53 5.45 2.80 3.02
CA TYR A 53 4.00 2.85 2.80
C TYR A 53 3.62 3.18 1.36
N PHE A 54 4.45 3.92 0.65
CA PHE A 54 4.34 4.08 -0.80
C PHE A 54 4.43 2.72 -1.50
N CYS A 55 5.47 1.94 -1.22
CA CYS A 55 5.65 0.61 -1.81
C CYS A 55 4.55 -0.37 -1.40
N LEU A 56 4.11 -0.32 -0.14
CA LEU A 56 3.08 -1.19 0.41
C LEU A 56 1.75 -1.05 -0.32
N VAL A 57 1.32 0.18 -0.59
CA VAL A 57 0.02 0.45 -1.22
C VAL A 57 0.03 0.21 -2.72
N PHE A 58 1.18 0.31 -3.37
CA PHE A 58 1.33 0.42 -4.82
C PHE A 58 0.75 -0.75 -5.64
N PRO A 59 0.95 -2.04 -5.28
CA PRO A 59 0.62 -3.16 -6.15
C PRO A 59 -0.87 -3.29 -6.48
N VAL A 60 -1.76 -3.13 -5.51
CA VAL A 60 -3.20 -3.35 -5.72
C VAL A 60 -3.85 -2.24 -6.54
N PRO A 61 -3.66 -0.93 -6.26
CA PRO A 61 -4.19 0.14 -7.11
C PRO A 61 -3.68 0.09 -8.55
N LEU A 62 -2.46 -0.39 -8.77
CA LEU A 62 -1.90 -0.56 -10.12
C LEU A 62 -2.73 -1.57 -10.94
N VAL A 63 -3.06 -2.73 -10.37
CA VAL A 63 -3.79 -3.79 -11.07
C VAL A 63 -5.31 -3.67 -10.95
N ARG A 64 -5.81 -2.95 -9.95
CA ARG A 64 -7.23 -2.73 -9.68
C ARG A 64 -7.51 -1.31 -9.18
N PRO A 65 -7.51 -0.32 -10.05
CA PRO A 65 -7.70 1.10 -9.68
C PRO A 65 -8.97 1.39 -8.87
N ARG A 66 -10.00 0.53 -9.00
CA ARG A 66 -11.26 0.66 -8.24
C ARG A 66 -11.13 0.35 -6.75
N LEU A 67 -10.12 -0.41 -6.35
CA LEU A 67 -9.89 -0.79 -4.96
C LEU A 67 -9.02 0.21 -4.21
N THR A 68 -8.55 1.28 -4.87
CA THR A 68 -7.61 2.26 -4.30
C THR A 68 -8.03 2.77 -2.93
N ALA A 69 -9.27 3.24 -2.78
CA ALA A 69 -9.76 3.79 -1.52
C ALA A 69 -9.73 2.75 -0.38
N TRP A 70 -10.18 1.53 -0.65
CA TRP A 70 -10.19 0.44 0.34
C TRP A 70 -8.80 0.02 0.76
N VAL A 71 -7.85 -0.02 -0.19
CA VAL A 71 -6.46 -0.36 0.12
C VAL A 71 -5.80 0.75 0.94
N VAL A 72 -6.01 2.01 0.59
CA VAL A 72 -5.49 3.16 1.37
C VAL A 72 -6.03 3.12 2.79
N LEU A 73 -7.34 2.95 2.96
CA LEU A 73 -7.95 2.86 4.30
C LEU A 73 -7.38 1.69 5.10
N GLY A 74 -7.25 0.51 4.49
CA GLY A 74 -6.68 -0.67 5.14
C GLY A 74 -5.21 -0.46 5.54
N VAL A 75 -4.40 0.12 4.66
CA VAL A 75 -2.98 0.40 4.91
C VAL A 75 -2.81 1.44 6.03
N ILE A 76 -3.62 2.51 6.05
CA ILE A 76 -3.58 3.51 7.11
C ILE A 76 -4.03 2.91 8.44
N ALA A 77 -5.10 2.10 8.44
CA ALA A 77 -5.56 1.42 9.64
C ALA A 77 -4.49 0.45 10.20
N CYS A 78 -3.85 -0.35 9.34
CA CYS A 78 -2.75 -1.22 9.74
C CYS A 78 -1.57 -0.42 10.29
N GLY A 79 -1.22 0.71 9.67
CA GLY A 79 -0.17 1.60 10.16
C GLY A 79 -0.46 2.14 11.56
N GLY A 80 -1.69 2.60 11.80
CA GLY A 80 -2.13 3.05 13.11
C GLY A 80 -2.11 1.93 14.17
N LEU A 81 -2.50 0.71 13.80
CA LEU A 81 -2.42 -0.45 14.69
C LEU A 81 -0.97 -0.80 15.03
N ILE A 82 -0.06 -0.78 14.07
CA ILE A 82 1.36 -1.02 14.31
C ILE A 82 1.90 0.02 15.29
N GLU A 83 1.59 1.30 15.10
CA GLU A 83 2.03 2.39 15.97
C GLU A 83 1.49 2.20 17.41
N LEU A 84 0.20 1.81 17.54
CA LEU A 84 -0.41 1.51 18.84
C LEU A 84 0.26 0.32 19.53
N ILE A 85 0.54 -0.74 18.77
CA ILE A 85 1.25 -1.92 19.29
C ILE A 85 2.66 -1.54 19.76
N GLN A 86 3.39 -0.75 18.98
CA GLN A 86 4.72 -0.26 19.36
C GLN A 86 4.70 0.52 20.68
N HIS A 87 3.66 1.31 20.90
CA HIS A 87 3.46 2.03 22.15
C HIS A 87 3.33 1.08 23.35
N LEU A 88 2.60 -0.04 23.19
CA LEU A 88 2.46 -1.07 24.25
C LEU A 88 3.79 -1.76 24.58
N PHE A 89 4.74 -1.79 23.64
CA PHE A 89 6.09 -2.33 23.82
C PHE A 89 7.13 -1.28 24.28
N GLY A 90 6.66 -0.13 24.81
CA GLY A 90 7.53 0.89 25.40
C GLY A 90 8.21 1.82 24.40
N ARG A 91 7.82 1.80 23.12
CA ARG A 91 8.22 2.80 22.12
C ARG A 91 7.30 4.03 22.22
N GLN A 92 7.85 5.20 21.93
CA GLN A 92 7.02 6.40 21.85
C GLN A 92 6.24 6.38 20.53
N ALA A 93 4.90 6.34 20.60
CA ALA A 93 4.07 6.54 19.43
C ALA A 93 4.36 7.91 18.82
N SER A 94 4.66 7.94 17.53
CA SER A 94 5.01 9.16 16.81
C SER A 94 3.89 9.55 15.84
N LEU A 95 3.16 10.60 16.17
CA LEU A 95 2.21 11.20 15.22
C LEU A 95 2.89 11.54 13.88
N GLY A 96 4.19 11.91 13.93
CA GLY A 96 4.97 12.20 12.74
C GLY A 96 5.13 10.99 11.82
N ASP A 97 5.34 9.80 12.40
CA ASP A 97 5.49 8.56 11.65
C ASP A 97 4.15 8.10 11.07
N PHE A 98 3.06 8.24 11.84
CA PHE A 98 1.72 7.99 11.34
C PHE A 98 1.35 8.90 10.16
N VAL A 99 1.67 10.20 10.25
CA VAL A 99 1.46 11.15 9.14
C VAL A 99 2.32 10.78 7.94
N ALA A 100 3.60 10.41 8.14
CA ALA A 100 4.49 9.97 7.08
C ALA A 100 3.97 8.70 6.37
N ASN A 101 3.44 7.73 7.12
CA ASN A 101 2.76 6.55 6.60
C ASN A 101 1.57 6.94 5.71
N GLY A 102 0.72 7.84 6.18
CA GLY A 102 -0.44 8.34 5.43
C GLY A 102 -0.04 9.04 4.13
N ILE A 103 0.97 9.90 4.17
CA ILE A 103 1.50 10.60 2.98
C ILE A 103 2.01 9.57 1.97
N GLY A 104 2.85 8.61 2.40
CA GLY A 104 3.37 7.55 1.55
C GLY A 104 2.25 6.74 0.89
N ALA A 105 1.25 6.33 1.68
CA ALA A 105 0.12 5.55 1.19
C ALA A 105 -0.71 6.34 0.16
N ILE A 106 -1.03 7.62 0.41
CA ILE A 106 -1.85 8.43 -0.50
C ILE A 106 -1.09 8.68 -1.81
N VAL A 107 0.16 9.13 -1.74
CA VAL A 107 0.97 9.43 -2.94
C VAL A 107 1.19 8.16 -3.76
N GLY A 108 1.56 7.04 -3.13
CA GLY A 108 1.73 5.75 -3.80
C GLY A 108 0.45 5.26 -4.47
N ALA A 109 -0.69 5.38 -3.79
CA ALA A 109 -1.99 4.97 -4.31
C ALA A 109 -2.42 5.81 -5.52
N VAL A 110 -2.22 7.12 -5.47
CA VAL A 110 -2.57 8.03 -6.58
C VAL A 110 -1.72 7.69 -7.81
N ILE A 111 -0.41 7.56 -7.65
CA ILE A 111 0.50 7.25 -8.75
C ILE A 111 0.17 5.86 -9.33
N ALA A 112 0.05 4.84 -8.48
CA ALA A 112 -0.28 3.49 -8.92
C ALA A 112 -1.62 3.42 -9.63
N ARG A 113 -2.64 4.13 -9.13
CA ARG A 113 -3.95 4.20 -9.76
C ARG A 113 -3.89 4.84 -11.15
N GLN A 114 -3.17 5.96 -11.29
CA GLN A 114 -3.04 6.63 -12.59
C GLN A 114 -2.28 5.74 -13.59
N LEU A 115 -1.18 5.13 -13.17
CA LEU A 115 -0.47 4.16 -14.01
C LEU A 115 -1.37 2.98 -14.39
N GLY A 116 -2.13 2.42 -13.44
CA GLY A 116 -3.08 1.35 -13.70
C GLY A 116 -4.15 1.74 -14.72
N LEU A 117 -4.69 2.96 -14.65
CA LEU A 117 -5.66 3.48 -15.62
C LEU A 117 -5.03 3.66 -17.01
N LEU A 118 -3.80 4.15 -17.10
CA LEU A 118 -3.08 4.30 -18.35
C LEU A 118 -2.80 2.94 -19.01
N LEU A 119 -2.35 1.96 -18.22
CA LEU A 119 -2.12 0.59 -18.68
C LEU A 119 -3.42 -0.13 -19.10
N CYS A 120 -4.54 0.17 -18.42
CA CYS A 120 -5.86 -0.28 -18.86
C CYS A 120 -6.25 0.27 -20.23
N TRP A 121 -5.93 1.55 -20.47
CA TRP A 121 -6.30 2.22 -21.71
C TRP A 121 -5.46 1.75 -22.89
N SER A 122 -4.20 1.37 -22.66
CA SER A 122 -3.34 0.75 -23.69
C SER A 122 -3.69 -0.71 -24.01
N GLY A 123 -4.62 -1.31 -23.31
CA GLY A 123 -5.09 -2.68 -23.58
C GLY A 123 -4.21 -3.80 -23.03
N ASP A 124 -3.06 -3.46 -22.42
CA ASP A 124 -2.03 -4.46 -22.12
C ASP A 124 -2.19 -5.17 -20.77
N LEU A 125 -2.93 -4.65 -19.81
CA LEU A 125 -2.96 -5.22 -18.45
C LEU A 125 -4.31 -5.27 -17.74
N VAL A 126 -5.33 -4.58 -18.20
CA VAL A 126 -6.60 -4.51 -17.46
C VAL A 126 -7.80 -4.56 -18.38
N ILE A 127 -8.73 -5.41 -18.04
CA ILE A 127 -9.98 -5.61 -18.73
C ILE A 127 -10.84 -4.34 -18.58
N PRO A 128 -11.26 -3.72 -19.70
CA PRO A 128 -12.16 -2.57 -19.66
C PRO A 128 -13.47 -2.96 -18.94
N PRO A 129 -14.10 -2.04 -18.21
CA PRO A 129 -15.44 -2.27 -17.71
C PRO A 129 -16.34 -2.60 -18.89
N LYS A 130 -17.05 -3.75 -18.84
CA LYS A 130 -18.14 -3.99 -19.77
C LYS A 130 -19.11 -2.81 -19.65
N ILE A 131 -19.12 -1.94 -20.65
CA ILE A 131 -20.22 -1.05 -20.88
C ILE A 131 -21.35 -2.00 -21.34
N SER A 132 -22.28 -2.29 -20.46
CA SER A 132 -23.53 -2.91 -20.83
C SER A 132 -24.28 -1.87 -21.67
N VAL A 133 -24.12 -1.97 -22.98
CA VAL A 133 -25.04 -1.30 -23.89
C VAL A 133 -26.40 -1.99 -23.67
N VAL A 134 -27.28 -1.31 -22.94
CA VAL A 134 -28.68 -1.67 -22.88
C VAL A 134 -29.21 -1.42 -24.27
N GLN A 135 -29.32 -2.47 -25.08
CA GLN A 135 -30.14 -2.42 -26.28
C GLN A 135 -31.57 -2.30 -25.85
N LYS A 136 -32.18 -1.17 -26.18
CA LYS A 136 -33.65 -0.98 -26.19
C LYS A 136 -34.24 -1.68 -27.39
#